data_9cdfd76cd906347f8a13008af7168283
#
_entry.id   9cdfd76cd906347f8a13008af7168283
#
_cell.length_a   1.000
_cell.length_b   1.000
_cell.length_c   1.000
_cell.angle_alpha   90.00
_cell.angle_beta   90.00
_cell.angle_gamma   90.00
#
_symmetry.space_group_name_H-M   'P 1'
#
loop_
_entity.id
_entity.type
_entity.pdbx_description
1 polymer ?
#
loop_
_entity_poly.entity_id
_entity_poly.type
_entity_poly.pdbx_seq_one_letter_code
_entity_poly.pdbx_strand_id
1 'polypeptide(L)'
;MVVLAVFVVPAFGQKAPTLPEEKTVAVFGQTIHYWDVGSGPVVVLVHGLGSRKEGDWGRVVAPLSQKYRVVALDQIGFGQSDKPLIDYSIQTYVDFLNEFLHQLKIEKVRLVGESLGGWISALYSLETSSDAHMVPVEKLVLVDAAGLQQSQPIPDLNPSTLAGERKLLQVVFYDSSWVTDELVKKDLAERIAANISYTVRSILGNPGLAAERLDGRLGNIHVPTLVLWGKQDALLPIASGERYAKEIPGAKLVSFDKCGHVPPIEKTAEFLSAVTEFLGGNAATAAY
;
A
#
# COMPACT_ATOMS: atom_id res chain seq x y z
N MET A 1 23.67 -5.31 -17.12
CA MET A 1 22.84 -6.02 -16.13
C MET A 1 23.41 -5.69 -14.75
N VAL A 2 22.95 -4.60 -14.12
CA VAL A 2 23.39 -4.20 -12.77
C VAL A 2 22.27 -4.59 -11.82
N VAL A 3 22.51 -5.66 -11.08
CA VAL A 3 21.64 -6.07 -9.98
C VAL A 3 21.88 -5.05 -8.85
N LEU A 4 21.00 -4.06 -8.71
CA LEU A 4 21.00 -3.17 -7.56
C LEU A 4 20.44 -3.95 -6.35
N ALA A 5 21.36 -4.31 -5.46
CA ALA A 5 21.02 -4.89 -4.18
C ALA A 5 20.26 -3.85 -3.33
N VAL A 6 19.00 -4.10 -3.06
CA VAL A 6 18.17 -3.33 -2.14
C VAL A 6 18.71 -3.53 -0.73
N PHE A 7 19.35 -2.53 -0.16
CA PHE A 7 19.68 -2.51 1.26
C PHE A 7 18.45 -2.07 2.04
N VAL A 8 17.64 -3.04 2.49
CA VAL A 8 16.83 -2.86 3.69
C VAL A 8 17.83 -2.53 4.79
N VAL A 9 17.81 -1.30 5.35
CA VAL A 9 18.68 -0.95 6.49
C VAL A 9 18.34 -1.91 7.63
N PRO A 10 19.21 -2.86 7.99
CA PRO A 10 18.92 -3.77 9.08
C PRO A 10 18.96 -2.98 10.39
N ALA A 11 17.98 -3.16 11.25
CA ALA A 11 18.19 -2.92 12.68
C ALA A 11 19.44 -3.71 13.08
N PHE A 12 20.36 -3.08 13.80
CA PHE A 12 21.66 -3.61 14.13
C PHE A 12 21.66 -5.12 14.36
N GLY A 13 22.34 -5.89 13.50
CA GLY A 13 22.59 -7.31 13.70
C GLY A 13 21.73 -8.30 12.91
N GLN A 14 20.72 -7.89 12.15
CA GLN A 14 19.93 -8.82 11.32
C GLN A 14 20.43 -8.84 9.86
N LYS A 15 20.60 -10.06 9.32
CA LYS A 15 20.88 -10.27 7.89
C LYS A 15 19.73 -9.70 7.07
N ALA A 16 20.02 -8.91 6.04
CA ALA A 16 18.98 -8.40 5.15
C ALA A 16 18.10 -9.55 4.66
N PRO A 17 16.75 -9.42 4.68
CA PRO A 17 15.88 -10.48 4.22
C PRO A 17 16.15 -10.75 2.74
N THR A 18 16.20 -12.03 2.37
CA THR A 18 16.27 -12.43 0.97
C THR A 18 14.93 -12.09 0.34
N LEU A 19 14.94 -11.18 -0.64
CA LEU A 19 13.74 -10.81 -1.38
C LEU A 19 13.28 -11.98 -2.27
N PRO A 20 11.97 -12.11 -2.50
CA PRO A 20 11.43 -13.11 -3.41
C PRO A 20 11.93 -12.95 -4.86
N GLU A 21 11.80 -14.04 -5.63
CA GLU A 21 12.03 -13.99 -7.07
C GLU A 21 11.04 -13.06 -7.77
N GLU A 22 11.57 -12.26 -8.69
CA GLU A 22 10.80 -11.34 -9.51
C GLU A 22 10.03 -12.09 -10.58
N LYS A 23 8.72 -11.78 -10.68
CA LYS A 23 7.82 -12.30 -11.73
C LYS A 23 7.20 -11.16 -12.49
N THR A 24 6.71 -11.46 -13.69
CA THR A 24 6.00 -10.50 -14.54
C THR A 24 4.73 -11.11 -15.10
N VAL A 25 3.74 -10.27 -15.36
CA VAL A 25 2.50 -10.62 -16.05
C VAL A 25 2.02 -9.45 -16.88
N ALA A 26 1.38 -9.71 -18.02
CA ALA A 26 0.79 -8.68 -18.85
C ALA A 26 -0.62 -8.33 -18.36
N VAL A 27 -0.88 -7.05 -18.13
CA VAL A 27 -2.18 -6.49 -17.74
C VAL A 27 -2.48 -5.33 -18.69
N PHE A 28 -3.55 -5.43 -19.48
CA PHE A 28 -3.87 -4.47 -20.56
C PHE A 28 -2.68 -4.15 -21.47
N GLY A 29 -1.86 -5.18 -21.77
CA GLY A 29 -0.67 -5.03 -22.61
C GLY A 29 0.53 -4.37 -21.94
N GLN A 30 0.44 -4.04 -20.66
CA GLN A 30 1.55 -3.50 -19.86
C GLN A 30 2.15 -4.59 -18.98
N THR A 31 3.46 -4.54 -18.78
CA THR A 31 4.18 -5.47 -17.91
C THR A 31 4.05 -5.04 -16.45
N ILE A 32 3.45 -5.88 -15.63
CA ILE A 32 3.38 -5.71 -14.18
C ILE A 32 4.39 -6.63 -13.51
N HIS A 33 5.26 -6.05 -12.71
CA HIS A 33 6.24 -6.75 -11.89
C HIS A 33 5.67 -7.09 -10.52
N TYR A 34 5.90 -8.31 -10.03
CA TYR A 34 5.34 -8.74 -8.75
C TYR A 34 6.16 -9.86 -8.10
N TRP A 35 5.94 -10.07 -6.81
CA TRP A 35 6.33 -11.25 -6.06
C TRP A 35 5.13 -12.15 -5.84
N ASP A 36 5.33 -13.46 -5.78
CA ASP A 36 4.31 -14.46 -5.50
C ASP A 36 4.96 -15.62 -4.77
N VAL A 37 4.77 -15.67 -3.45
CA VAL A 37 5.48 -16.59 -2.56
C VAL A 37 4.55 -17.17 -1.49
N GLY A 38 4.90 -18.37 -1.02
CA GLY A 38 4.10 -19.09 -0.04
C GLY A 38 2.92 -19.85 -0.65
N SER A 39 2.00 -20.28 0.19
CA SER A 39 0.81 -21.06 -0.20
C SER A 39 -0.33 -20.83 0.77
N GLY A 40 -1.54 -21.23 0.41
CA GLY A 40 -2.74 -21.06 1.23
C GLY A 40 -3.60 -19.87 0.78
N PRO A 41 -4.36 -19.24 1.70
CA PRO A 41 -5.21 -18.10 1.35
C PRO A 41 -4.40 -16.95 0.75
N VAL A 42 -4.93 -16.33 -0.33
CA VAL A 42 -4.22 -15.28 -1.06
C VAL A 42 -4.30 -13.95 -0.32
N VAL A 43 -3.14 -13.33 -0.10
CA VAL A 43 -2.99 -11.97 0.41
C VAL A 43 -2.28 -11.14 -0.63
N VAL A 44 -2.92 -10.06 -1.09
CA VAL A 44 -2.32 -9.12 -2.05
C VAL A 44 -1.96 -7.83 -1.32
N LEU A 45 -0.70 -7.40 -1.50
CA LEU A 45 -0.12 -6.23 -0.87
C LEU A 45 -0.02 -5.10 -1.91
N VAL A 46 -0.70 -3.98 -1.66
CA VAL A 46 -0.81 -2.82 -2.56
C VAL A 46 -0.09 -1.64 -1.93
N HIS A 47 1.01 -1.19 -2.53
CA HIS A 47 1.91 -0.16 -1.98
C HIS A 47 1.38 1.27 -2.14
N GLY A 48 2.00 2.24 -1.45
CA GLY A 48 1.66 3.65 -1.47
C GLY A 48 2.13 4.43 -2.69
N LEU A 49 1.77 5.72 -2.73
CA LEU A 49 2.14 6.65 -3.81
C LEU A 49 3.65 6.85 -3.85
N GLY A 50 4.22 6.66 -5.03
CA GLY A 50 5.66 6.87 -5.24
C GLY A 50 6.55 5.79 -4.64
N SER A 51 5.97 4.75 -4.05
CA SER A 51 6.67 3.60 -3.49
C SER A 51 6.74 2.43 -4.50
N ARG A 52 7.08 1.26 -4.01
CA ARG A 52 7.16 -0.02 -4.72
C ARG A 52 7.06 -1.17 -3.73
N LYS A 53 6.86 -2.39 -4.23
CA LYS A 53 6.70 -3.59 -3.39
C LYS A 53 7.86 -3.83 -2.41
N GLU A 54 9.12 -3.55 -2.83
CA GLU A 54 10.28 -3.69 -1.94
C GLU A 54 10.26 -2.67 -0.79
N GLY A 55 9.85 -1.43 -1.09
CA GLY A 55 9.82 -0.33 -0.13
C GLY A 55 8.90 -0.64 1.04
N ASP A 56 7.63 -0.88 0.73
CA ASP A 56 6.60 -1.04 1.75
C ASP A 56 6.56 -2.45 2.33
N TRP A 57 6.82 -3.48 1.52
CA TRP A 57 6.53 -4.87 1.88
C TRP A 57 7.75 -5.77 2.09
N GLY A 58 8.95 -5.31 1.76
CA GLY A 58 10.17 -6.13 1.82
C GLY A 58 10.44 -6.77 3.18
N ARG A 59 9.99 -6.17 4.28
CA ARG A 59 10.15 -6.70 5.65
C ARG A 59 9.07 -7.69 6.05
N VAL A 60 7.89 -7.63 5.42
CA VAL A 60 6.71 -8.37 5.88
C VAL A 60 6.36 -9.55 4.97
N VAL A 61 6.80 -9.53 3.71
CA VAL A 61 6.46 -10.56 2.73
C VAL A 61 6.90 -11.95 3.15
N ALA A 62 8.14 -12.11 3.59
CA ALA A 62 8.68 -13.42 4.00
C ALA A 62 8.00 -14.01 5.26
N PRO A 63 7.77 -13.24 6.34
CA PRO A 63 6.98 -13.74 7.48
C PRO A 63 5.55 -14.10 7.12
N LEU A 64 4.85 -13.29 6.32
CA LEU A 64 3.47 -13.57 5.89
C LEU A 64 3.39 -14.83 5.01
N SER A 65 4.38 -15.06 4.15
CA SER A 65 4.40 -16.22 3.24
C SER A 65 4.48 -17.58 3.95
N GLN A 66 4.77 -17.60 5.24
CA GLN A 66 4.73 -18.82 6.04
C GLN A 66 3.30 -19.35 6.25
N LYS A 67 2.28 -18.49 6.10
CA LYS A 67 0.87 -18.84 6.34
C LYS A 67 -0.04 -18.54 5.15
N TYR A 68 0.41 -17.73 4.21
CA TYR A 68 -0.39 -17.23 3.09
C TYR A 68 0.38 -17.34 1.77
N ARG A 69 -0.36 -17.43 0.66
CA ARG A 69 0.18 -17.07 -0.64
C ARG A 69 0.20 -15.55 -0.70
N VAL A 70 1.37 -14.95 -0.62
CA VAL A 70 1.55 -13.50 -0.62
C VAL A 70 1.94 -13.04 -2.00
N VAL A 71 1.16 -12.13 -2.55
CA VAL A 71 1.41 -11.47 -3.83
C VAL A 71 1.61 -9.99 -3.56
N ALA A 72 2.76 -9.44 -3.91
CA ALA A 72 3.06 -8.02 -3.81
C ALA A 72 3.43 -7.50 -5.20
N LEU A 73 2.67 -6.53 -5.72
CA LEU A 73 2.89 -5.99 -7.05
C LEU A 73 3.53 -4.60 -6.99
N ASP A 74 4.29 -4.25 -8.02
CA ASP A 74 4.51 -2.86 -8.38
C ASP A 74 3.31 -2.40 -9.20
N GLN A 75 2.58 -1.42 -8.71
CA GLN A 75 1.43 -0.89 -9.44
C GLN A 75 1.88 -0.25 -10.75
N ILE A 76 1.00 -0.26 -11.76
CA ILE A 76 1.27 0.43 -13.03
C ILE A 76 1.71 1.87 -12.77
N GLY A 77 2.76 2.32 -13.44
CA GLY A 77 3.34 3.64 -13.22
C GLY A 77 4.40 3.73 -12.12
N PHE A 78 4.63 2.65 -11.35
CA PHE A 78 5.57 2.62 -10.23
C PHE A 78 6.55 1.43 -10.30
N GLY A 79 7.55 1.46 -9.43
CA GLY A 79 8.53 0.40 -9.28
C GLY A 79 9.17 -0.02 -10.60
N GLN A 80 9.19 -1.32 -10.87
CA GLN A 80 9.69 -1.90 -12.12
C GLN A 80 8.60 -2.10 -13.18
N SER A 81 7.31 -1.95 -12.82
CA SER A 81 6.19 -2.03 -13.76
C SER A 81 6.23 -0.93 -14.83
N ASP A 82 5.61 -1.19 -15.97
CA ASP A 82 5.51 -0.22 -17.05
C ASP A 82 4.88 1.10 -16.61
N LYS A 83 5.24 2.19 -17.30
CA LYS A 83 4.82 3.55 -16.97
C LYS A 83 4.28 4.25 -18.21
N PRO A 84 3.13 3.77 -18.75
CA PRO A 84 2.52 4.41 -19.90
C PRO A 84 2.13 5.86 -19.58
N LEU A 85 2.18 6.71 -20.58
CA LEU A 85 1.76 8.12 -20.48
C LEU A 85 0.23 8.20 -20.64
N ILE A 86 -0.48 7.85 -19.58
CA ILE A 86 -1.95 7.89 -19.50
C ILE A 86 -2.38 8.84 -18.38
N ASP A 87 -3.64 9.21 -18.37
CA ASP A 87 -4.24 9.94 -17.25
C ASP A 87 -4.57 8.95 -16.12
N TYR A 88 -3.71 8.95 -15.09
CA TYR A 88 -3.90 8.07 -13.96
C TYR A 88 -5.02 8.58 -13.04
N SER A 89 -5.92 7.67 -12.66
CA SER A 89 -6.98 7.88 -11.67
C SER A 89 -6.97 6.74 -10.65
N ILE A 90 -7.70 6.83 -9.55
CA ILE A 90 -7.85 5.70 -8.62
C ILE A 90 -8.56 4.54 -9.31
N GLN A 91 -9.55 4.86 -10.17
CA GLN A 91 -10.22 3.84 -10.98
C GLN A 91 -9.25 3.08 -11.90
N THR A 92 -8.29 3.78 -12.52
CA THR A 92 -7.24 3.09 -13.31
C THR A 92 -6.54 2.00 -12.50
N TYR A 93 -6.20 2.26 -11.24
CA TYR A 93 -5.56 1.27 -10.38
C TYR A 93 -6.50 0.14 -9.95
N VAL A 94 -7.78 0.43 -9.72
CA VAL A 94 -8.80 -0.59 -9.44
C VAL A 94 -8.95 -1.54 -10.62
N ASP A 95 -9.05 -1.01 -11.85
CA ASP A 95 -9.17 -1.80 -13.07
C ASP A 95 -7.92 -2.68 -13.30
N PHE A 96 -6.72 -2.09 -13.15
CA PHE A 96 -5.45 -2.83 -13.27
C PHE A 96 -5.32 -3.92 -12.19
N LEU A 97 -5.74 -3.65 -10.96
CA LEU A 97 -5.70 -4.63 -9.86
C LEU A 97 -6.65 -5.79 -10.17
N ASN A 98 -7.87 -5.52 -10.63
CA ASN A 98 -8.83 -6.56 -10.98
C ASN A 98 -8.33 -7.47 -12.09
N GLU A 99 -7.85 -6.88 -13.19
CA GLU A 99 -7.30 -7.65 -14.30
C GLU A 99 -6.02 -8.42 -13.88
N PHE A 100 -5.15 -7.83 -13.05
CA PHE A 100 -4.01 -8.52 -12.48
C PHE A 100 -4.41 -9.77 -11.69
N LEU A 101 -5.45 -9.69 -10.86
CA LEU A 101 -5.97 -10.83 -10.11
C LEU A 101 -6.51 -11.92 -11.06
N HIS A 102 -7.22 -11.54 -12.12
CA HIS A 102 -7.69 -12.47 -13.14
C HIS A 102 -6.55 -13.18 -13.89
N GLN A 103 -5.52 -12.44 -14.29
CA GLN A 103 -4.35 -13.01 -14.96
C GLN A 103 -3.62 -14.02 -14.08
N LEU A 104 -3.60 -13.81 -12.75
CA LEU A 104 -3.05 -14.76 -11.78
C LEU A 104 -4.03 -15.87 -11.37
N LYS A 105 -5.24 -15.91 -11.94
CA LYS A 105 -6.30 -16.85 -11.62
C LYS A 105 -6.62 -16.88 -10.12
N ILE A 106 -6.68 -15.71 -9.51
CA ILE A 106 -7.06 -15.53 -8.11
C ILE A 106 -8.58 -15.41 -8.07
N GLU A 107 -9.25 -16.35 -7.44
CA GLU A 107 -10.72 -16.42 -7.38
C GLU A 107 -11.30 -15.60 -6.20
N LYS A 108 -10.49 -15.32 -5.18
CA LYS A 108 -10.84 -14.52 -4.00
C LYS A 108 -9.56 -14.01 -3.33
N VAL A 109 -9.63 -12.84 -2.70
CA VAL A 109 -8.44 -12.14 -2.22
C VAL A 109 -8.64 -11.52 -0.84
N ARG A 110 -7.56 -11.42 -0.07
CA ARG A 110 -7.42 -10.56 1.10
C ARG A 110 -6.52 -9.42 0.72
N LEU A 111 -7.03 -8.18 0.77
CA LEU A 111 -6.27 -7.00 0.37
C LEU A 111 -5.62 -6.35 1.59
N VAL A 112 -4.37 -5.98 1.45
CA VAL A 112 -3.63 -5.14 2.41
C VAL A 112 -3.07 -3.97 1.62
N GLY A 113 -3.61 -2.78 1.85
CA GLY A 113 -3.22 -1.57 1.13
C GLY A 113 -2.69 -0.50 2.06
N GLU A 114 -1.55 0.09 1.68
CA GLU A 114 -0.91 1.19 2.40
C GLU A 114 -1.13 2.50 1.64
N SER A 115 -1.47 3.59 2.35
CA SER A 115 -1.60 4.93 1.80
C SER A 115 -2.49 4.98 0.54
N LEU A 116 -1.95 5.31 -0.64
CA LEU A 116 -2.64 5.21 -1.94
C LEU A 116 -3.18 3.80 -2.18
N GLY A 117 -2.39 2.76 -1.87
CA GLY A 117 -2.82 1.37 -1.97
C GLY A 117 -4.00 1.05 -1.07
N GLY A 118 -4.11 1.71 0.08
CA GLY A 118 -5.27 1.65 0.96
C GLY A 118 -6.52 2.25 0.32
N TRP A 119 -6.40 3.41 -0.34
CA TRP A 119 -7.49 4.01 -1.10
C TRP A 119 -7.97 3.11 -2.22
N ILE A 120 -7.03 2.60 -3.04
CA ILE A 120 -7.34 1.66 -4.13
C ILE A 120 -8.04 0.41 -3.59
N SER A 121 -7.52 -0.19 -2.51
CA SER A 121 -8.10 -1.39 -1.92
C SER A 121 -9.49 -1.17 -1.32
N ALA A 122 -9.74 0.01 -0.73
CA ALA A 122 -11.05 0.39 -0.20
C ALA A 122 -12.06 0.64 -1.33
N LEU A 123 -11.67 1.37 -2.40
CA LEU A 123 -12.53 1.59 -3.56
C LEU A 123 -12.84 0.26 -4.26
N TYR A 124 -11.83 -0.59 -4.46
CA TYR A 124 -11.98 -1.94 -5.00
C TYR A 124 -13.01 -2.75 -4.19
N SER A 125 -12.86 -2.76 -2.86
CA SER A 125 -13.77 -3.49 -1.96
C SER A 125 -15.21 -2.95 -1.99
N LEU A 126 -15.37 -1.66 -2.23
CA LEU A 126 -16.68 -1.03 -2.40
C LEU A 126 -17.36 -1.50 -3.68
N GLU A 127 -16.61 -1.60 -4.79
CA GLU A 127 -17.13 -1.95 -6.10
C GLU A 127 -17.44 -3.43 -6.24
N THR A 128 -16.69 -4.32 -5.58
CA THR A 128 -16.98 -5.77 -5.58
C THR A 128 -18.36 -6.12 -5.08
N SER A 129 -19.01 -5.23 -4.34
CA SER A 129 -20.38 -5.44 -3.84
C SER A 129 -21.43 -5.31 -4.95
N SER A 130 -21.11 -4.68 -6.07
CA SER A 130 -22.04 -4.37 -7.17
C SER A 130 -21.63 -4.96 -8.52
N ASP A 131 -20.40 -5.44 -8.68
CA ASP A 131 -19.87 -5.99 -9.91
C ASP A 131 -19.40 -7.43 -9.75
N ALA A 132 -20.15 -8.36 -10.34
CA ALA A 132 -19.85 -9.80 -10.31
C ALA A 132 -18.61 -10.19 -11.15
N HIS A 133 -18.07 -9.30 -11.96
CA HIS A 133 -16.82 -9.52 -12.70
C HIS A 133 -15.57 -9.20 -11.88
N MET A 134 -15.72 -8.57 -10.72
CA MET A 134 -14.59 -8.30 -9.83
C MET A 134 -14.28 -9.53 -8.95
N VAL A 135 -12.99 -9.74 -8.71
CA VAL A 135 -12.54 -10.79 -7.78
C VAL A 135 -12.97 -10.43 -6.35
N PRO A 136 -13.75 -11.30 -5.66
CA PRO A 136 -14.30 -11.00 -4.34
C PRO A 136 -13.21 -10.78 -3.29
N VAL A 137 -13.41 -9.78 -2.43
CA VAL A 137 -12.55 -9.49 -1.29
C VAL A 137 -13.10 -10.20 -0.04
N GLU A 138 -12.28 -11.10 0.56
CA GLU A 138 -12.64 -11.79 1.80
C GLU A 138 -12.37 -10.94 3.05
N LYS A 139 -11.28 -10.16 3.04
CA LYS A 139 -10.84 -9.30 4.14
C LYS A 139 -10.08 -8.11 3.59
N LEU A 140 -10.21 -6.97 4.24
CA LEU A 140 -9.55 -5.71 3.91
C LEU A 140 -8.70 -5.23 5.08
N VAL A 141 -7.44 -4.89 4.82
CA VAL A 141 -6.56 -4.21 5.79
C VAL A 141 -6.14 -2.87 5.19
N LEU A 142 -6.49 -1.80 5.86
CA LEU A 142 -6.16 -0.42 5.48
C LEU A 142 -5.05 0.09 6.39
N VAL A 143 -3.91 0.43 5.81
CA VAL A 143 -2.71 0.89 6.54
C VAL A 143 -2.47 2.34 6.17
N ASP A 144 -2.63 3.26 7.14
CA ASP A 144 -2.47 4.71 6.94
C ASP A 144 -3.09 5.18 5.61
N ALA A 145 -4.33 4.73 5.35
CA ALA A 145 -4.95 4.78 4.02
C ALA A 145 -5.34 6.20 3.62
N ALA A 146 -4.98 6.60 2.39
CA ALA A 146 -5.51 7.80 1.74
C ALA A 146 -6.98 7.59 1.34
N GLY A 147 -7.59 8.56 0.67
CA GLY A 147 -8.93 8.45 0.10
C GLY A 147 -9.99 9.30 0.78
N LEU A 148 -9.70 9.86 1.94
CA LEU A 148 -10.57 10.83 2.62
C LEU A 148 -10.08 12.26 2.43
N GLN A 149 -11.02 13.20 2.44
CA GLN A 149 -10.67 14.63 2.40
C GLN A 149 -9.81 15.00 3.61
N GLN A 150 -8.67 15.60 3.34
CA GLN A 150 -7.77 16.13 4.37
C GLN A 150 -8.08 17.57 4.67
N SER A 151 -8.01 17.95 5.94
CA SER A 151 -8.15 19.35 6.39
C SER A 151 -6.81 20.10 6.44
N GLN A 152 -5.70 19.38 6.40
CA GLN A 152 -4.34 19.94 6.46
C GLN A 152 -3.68 19.92 5.07
N PRO A 153 -2.78 20.87 4.79
CA PRO A 153 -2.00 20.86 3.56
C PRO A 153 -1.16 19.60 3.46
N ILE A 154 -1.21 18.95 2.31
CA ILE A 154 -0.33 17.80 2.00
C ILE A 154 1.04 18.35 1.56
N PRO A 155 2.17 17.79 2.03
CA PRO A 155 3.50 18.20 1.57
C PRO A 155 3.69 17.87 0.09
N ASP A 156 4.80 18.36 -0.49
CA ASP A 156 5.19 17.96 -1.84
C ASP A 156 5.50 16.45 -1.88
N LEU A 157 4.62 15.68 -2.52
CA LEU A 157 4.75 14.22 -2.68
C LEU A 157 5.60 13.83 -3.91
N ASN A 158 6.09 14.82 -4.67
CA ASN A 158 6.91 14.59 -5.86
C ASN A 158 8.18 15.45 -5.87
N PRO A 159 8.97 15.43 -4.81
CA PRO A 159 10.17 16.23 -4.72
C PRO A 159 11.21 15.82 -5.78
N SER A 160 11.95 16.82 -6.27
CA SER A 160 13.02 16.63 -7.24
C SER A 160 14.38 17.13 -6.72
N THR A 161 14.47 17.46 -5.45
CA THR A 161 15.69 17.97 -4.80
C THR A 161 15.95 17.24 -3.48
N LEU A 162 17.22 17.16 -3.06
CA LEU A 162 17.59 16.55 -1.77
C LEU A 162 16.88 17.22 -0.58
N ALA A 163 16.68 18.54 -0.63
CA ALA A 163 15.99 19.25 0.45
C ALA A 163 14.49 18.90 0.49
N GLY A 164 13.85 18.77 -0.68
CA GLY A 164 12.46 18.34 -0.79
C GLY A 164 12.28 16.91 -0.34
N GLU A 165 13.14 15.99 -0.79
CA GLU A 165 13.10 14.57 -0.40
C GLU A 165 13.28 14.40 1.10
N ARG A 166 14.22 15.12 1.70
CA ARG A 166 14.40 15.12 3.16
C ARG A 166 13.14 15.56 3.90
N LYS A 167 12.46 16.62 3.42
CA LYS A 167 11.20 17.08 4.03
C LYS A 167 10.11 16.02 3.93
N LEU A 168 9.99 15.37 2.78
CA LEU A 168 9.01 14.29 2.60
C LEU A 168 9.30 13.13 3.57
N LEU A 169 10.53 12.64 3.63
CA LEU A 169 10.90 11.54 4.52
C LEU A 169 10.72 11.90 6.00
N GLN A 170 10.95 13.16 6.40
CA GLN A 170 10.70 13.64 7.77
C GLN A 170 9.20 13.67 8.15
N VAL A 171 8.32 13.72 7.17
CA VAL A 171 6.86 13.64 7.39
C VAL A 171 6.40 12.18 7.39
N VAL A 172 7.05 11.33 6.60
CA VAL A 172 6.75 9.89 6.51
C VAL A 172 7.16 9.14 7.76
N PHE A 173 8.40 9.34 8.25
CA PHE A 173 8.93 8.64 9.41
C PHE A 173 8.72 9.43 10.71
N TYR A 174 8.25 8.75 11.76
CA TYR A 174 8.20 9.29 13.11
C TYR A 174 9.60 9.56 13.68
N ASP A 175 10.50 8.57 13.57
CA ASP A 175 11.88 8.69 14.05
C ASP A 175 12.76 9.34 12.99
N SER A 176 13.08 10.62 13.21
CA SER A 176 13.93 11.39 12.30
C SER A 176 15.36 10.82 12.16
N SER A 177 15.81 9.94 13.05
CA SER A 177 17.12 9.28 12.94
C SER A 177 17.21 8.37 11.72
N TRP A 178 16.08 7.93 11.18
CA TRP A 178 16.01 7.16 9.93
C TRP A 178 16.33 8.02 8.69
N VAL A 179 16.13 9.35 8.78
CA VAL A 179 16.27 10.28 7.65
C VAL A 179 17.73 10.74 7.51
N THR A 180 18.60 9.78 7.24
CA THR A 180 20.04 10.04 7.01
C THR A 180 20.29 10.66 5.64
N ASP A 181 21.46 11.29 5.45
CA ASP A 181 21.88 11.80 4.14
C ASP A 181 21.95 10.70 3.08
N GLU A 182 22.34 9.51 3.49
CA GLU A 182 22.43 8.33 2.61
C GLU A 182 21.04 7.90 2.15
N LEU A 183 20.07 7.79 3.07
CA LEU A 183 18.70 7.44 2.73
C LEU A 183 18.10 8.48 1.77
N VAL A 184 18.23 9.78 2.08
CA VAL A 184 17.71 10.87 1.23
C VAL A 184 18.27 10.82 -0.18
N LYS A 185 19.59 10.64 -0.32
CA LYS A 185 20.24 10.53 -1.63
C LYS A 185 19.78 9.30 -2.39
N LYS A 186 19.69 8.17 -1.70
CA LYS A 186 19.27 6.90 -2.28
C LYS A 186 17.83 6.98 -2.77
N ASP A 187 16.92 7.43 -1.92
CA ASP A 187 15.50 7.50 -2.25
C ASP A 187 15.23 8.44 -3.43
N LEU A 188 15.81 9.66 -3.42
CA LEU A 188 15.71 10.57 -4.55
C LEU A 188 16.28 9.97 -5.83
N ALA A 189 17.43 9.28 -5.77
CA ALA A 189 18.02 8.64 -6.94
C ALA A 189 17.11 7.53 -7.51
N GLU A 190 16.50 6.73 -6.64
CA GLU A 190 15.56 5.67 -7.03
C GLU A 190 14.29 6.24 -7.65
N ARG A 191 13.72 7.32 -7.09
CA ARG A 191 12.56 8.03 -7.67
C ARG A 191 12.86 8.57 -9.07
N ILE A 192 14.03 9.18 -9.24
CA ILE A 192 14.48 9.69 -10.55
C ILE A 192 14.69 8.54 -11.54
N ALA A 193 15.40 7.48 -11.13
CA ALA A 193 15.66 6.32 -11.98
C ALA A 193 14.38 5.58 -12.38
N ALA A 194 13.42 5.50 -11.47
CA ALA A 194 12.10 4.91 -11.72
C ALA A 194 11.19 5.79 -12.59
N ASN A 195 11.56 7.07 -12.86
CA ASN A 195 10.80 8.01 -13.69
C ASN A 195 9.32 8.16 -13.31
N ILE A 196 9.03 8.19 -11.99
CA ILE A 196 7.66 8.18 -11.46
C ILE A 196 6.98 9.56 -11.46
N SER A 197 7.74 10.62 -11.72
CA SER A 197 7.23 12.00 -11.58
C SER A 197 6.02 12.32 -12.44
N TYR A 198 5.92 11.74 -13.63
CA TYR A 198 4.73 11.88 -14.48
C TYR A 198 3.52 11.24 -13.81
N THR A 199 3.64 9.99 -13.38
CA THR A 199 2.56 9.23 -12.73
C THR A 199 2.03 9.97 -11.50
N VAL A 200 2.93 10.42 -10.60
CA VAL A 200 2.55 11.16 -9.40
C VAL A 200 1.80 12.45 -9.75
N ARG A 201 2.31 13.24 -10.71
CA ARG A 201 1.63 14.46 -11.17
C ARG A 201 0.29 14.17 -11.81
N SER A 202 0.19 13.11 -12.61
CA SER A 202 -1.05 12.71 -13.26
C SER A 202 -2.13 12.36 -12.23
N ILE A 203 -1.80 11.57 -11.21
CA ILE A 203 -2.74 11.23 -10.13
C ILE A 203 -3.17 12.49 -9.38
N LEU A 204 -2.21 13.25 -8.85
CA LEU A 204 -2.50 14.40 -7.98
C LEU A 204 -3.17 15.56 -8.72
N GLY A 205 -2.90 15.70 -10.01
CA GLY A 205 -3.49 16.70 -10.89
C GLY A 205 -4.78 16.25 -11.60
N ASN A 206 -5.23 15.01 -11.38
CA ASN A 206 -6.41 14.49 -12.03
C ASN A 206 -7.67 15.26 -11.54
N PRO A 207 -8.42 15.94 -12.43
CA PRO A 207 -9.61 16.69 -12.03
C PRO A 207 -10.72 15.82 -11.47
N GLY A 208 -10.75 14.52 -11.79
CA GLY A 208 -11.69 13.52 -11.26
C GLY A 208 -11.35 13.01 -9.86
N LEU A 209 -10.15 13.28 -9.34
CA LEU A 209 -9.65 12.70 -8.08
C LEU A 209 -10.60 12.96 -6.89
N ALA A 210 -11.23 14.14 -6.84
CA ALA A 210 -12.16 14.49 -5.78
C ALA A 210 -13.44 13.62 -5.80
N ALA A 211 -13.89 13.20 -6.98
CA ALA A 211 -15.06 12.33 -7.14
C ALA A 211 -14.79 10.86 -6.76
N GLU A 212 -13.52 10.45 -6.78
CA GLU A 212 -13.10 9.10 -6.40
C GLU A 212 -12.89 8.95 -4.89
N ARG A 213 -13.00 10.04 -4.11
CA ARG A 213 -12.90 10.00 -2.65
C ARG A 213 -13.96 9.11 -2.02
N LEU A 214 -13.64 8.62 -0.84
CA LEU A 214 -14.47 7.68 -0.09
C LEU A 214 -15.36 8.36 0.94
N ASP A 215 -15.30 9.71 1.06
CA ASP A 215 -16.16 10.47 1.96
C ASP A 215 -17.64 10.18 1.68
N GLY A 216 -18.39 9.79 2.71
CA GLY A 216 -19.80 9.39 2.63
C GLY A 216 -20.06 8.03 1.96
N ARG A 217 -19.03 7.29 1.55
CA ARG A 217 -19.17 5.99 0.87
C ARG A 217 -18.72 4.81 1.74
N LEU A 218 -17.98 5.06 2.82
CA LEU A 218 -17.37 4.01 3.67
C LEU A 218 -18.40 3.05 4.26
N GLY A 219 -19.61 3.52 4.57
CA GLY A 219 -20.71 2.69 5.08
C GLY A 219 -21.16 1.56 4.14
N ASN A 220 -20.76 1.61 2.86
CA ASN A 220 -21.08 0.59 1.86
C ASN A 220 -19.95 -0.46 1.71
N ILE A 221 -18.87 -0.36 2.45
CA ILE A 221 -17.85 -1.41 2.53
C ILE A 221 -18.34 -2.46 3.54
N HIS A 222 -18.76 -3.63 3.05
CA HIS A 222 -19.31 -4.71 3.89
C HIS A 222 -18.29 -5.84 4.15
N VAL A 223 -17.07 -5.67 3.67
CA VAL A 223 -15.98 -6.64 3.87
C VAL A 223 -15.42 -6.48 5.30
N PRO A 224 -15.16 -7.58 6.05
CA PRO A 224 -14.44 -7.48 7.32
C PRO A 224 -13.17 -6.65 7.17
N THR A 225 -13.06 -5.57 7.93
CA THR A 225 -12.00 -4.56 7.75
C THR A 225 -11.20 -4.33 9.03
N LEU A 226 -9.88 -4.31 8.88
CA LEU A 226 -8.93 -3.85 9.89
C LEU A 226 -8.28 -2.55 9.42
N VAL A 227 -8.29 -1.55 10.28
CA VAL A 227 -7.61 -0.26 10.06
C VAL A 227 -6.37 -0.23 10.95
N LEU A 228 -5.21 -0.04 10.36
CA LEU A 228 -3.92 0.09 11.04
C LEU A 228 -3.39 1.50 10.83
N TRP A 229 -2.88 2.15 11.91
CA TRP A 229 -2.47 3.54 11.79
C TRP A 229 -1.34 3.92 12.72
N GLY A 230 -0.35 4.66 12.20
CA GLY A 230 0.65 5.32 13.03
C GLY A 230 0.03 6.50 13.79
N LYS A 231 0.15 6.53 15.14
CA LYS A 231 -0.42 7.63 15.94
C LYS A 231 0.18 8.98 15.62
N GLN A 232 1.43 8.99 15.20
CA GLN A 232 2.19 10.19 14.87
C GLN A 232 2.36 10.36 13.36
N ASP A 233 1.48 9.78 12.56
CA ASP A 233 1.45 10.01 11.11
C ASP A 233 1.22 11.51 10.83
N ALA A 234 2.26 12.17 10.34
CA ALA A 234 2.24 13.58 10.00
C ALA A 234 1.78 13.86 8.56
N LEU A 235 1.67 12.81 7.74
CA LEU A 235 1.16 12.89 6.37
C LEU A 235 -0.37 12.74 6.35
N LEU A 236 -0.90 11.69 6.99
CA LEU A 236 -2.33 11.41 7.11
C LEU A 236 -2.70 11.24 8.59
N PRO A 237 -3.34 12.24 9.21
CA PRO A 237 -3.62 12.23 10.66
C PRO A 237 -4.44 11.01 11.09
N ILE A 238 -4.18 10.50 12.32
CA ILE A 238 -4.89 9.37 12.94
C ILE A 238 -6.42 9.55 12.92
N ALA A 239 -6.91 10.80 12.92
CA ALA A 239 -8.32 11.12 12.78
C ALA A 239 -8.96 10.53 11.50
N SER A 240 -8.17 10.35 10.42
CA SER A 240 -8.62 9.64 9.21
C SER A 240 -8.82 8.15 9.49
N GLY A 241 -7.90 7.51 10.23
CA GLY A 241 -8.03 6.12 10.65
C GLY A 241 -9.25 5.90 11.56
N GLU A 242 -9.49 6.84 12.48
CA GLU A 242 -10.68 6.82 13.35
C GLU A 242 -11.97 6.95 12.53
N ARG A 243 -11.97 7.78 11.47
CA ARG A 243 -13.10 7.86 10.54
C ARG A 243 -13.31 6.56 9.78
N TYR A 244 -12.27 5.97 9.21
CA TYR A 244 -12.36 4.66 8.55
C TYR A 244 -12.98 3.61 9.48
N ALA A 245 -12.48 3.49 10.70
CA ALA A 245 -12.98 2.52 11.67
C ALA A 245 -14.42 2.79 12.14
N LYS A 246 -14.81 4.06 12.21
CA LYS A 246 -16.16 4.48 12.62
C LYS A 246 -17.19 4.31 11.51
N GLU A 247 -16.81 4.64 10.27
CA GLU A 247 -17.74 4.74 9.15
C GLU A 247 -17.87 3.39 8.39
N ILE A 248 -16.87 2.50 8.44
CA ILE A 248 -16.97 1.14 7.88
C ILE A 248 -17.64 0.21 8.90
N PRO A 249 -18.78 -0.43 8.58
CA PRO A 249 -19.46 -1.31 9.51
C PRO A 249 -18.56 -2.46 10.03
N GLY A 250 -18.42 -2.57 11.35
CA GLY A 250 -17.66 -3.65 12.00
C GLY A 250 -16.13 -3.54 11.87
N ALA A 251 -15.60 -2.45 11.31
CA ALA A 251 -14.17 -2.24 11.24
C ALA A 251 -13.54 -2.02 12.62
N LYS A 252 -12.29 -2.45 12.77
CA LYS A 252 -11.50 -2.29 14.01
C LYS A 252 -10.29 -1.42 13.71
N LEU A 253 -9.94 -0.51 14.63
CA LEU A 253 -8.73 0.30 14.58
C LEU A 253 -7.68 -0.28 15.54
N VAL A 254 -6.47 -0.48 15.02
CA VAL A 254 -5.26 -0.71 15.81
C VAL A 254 -4.28 0.40 15.47
N SER A 255 -3.87 1.16 16.49
CA SER A 255 -2.94 2.27 16.32
C SER A 255 -1.61 1.98 16.99
N PHE A 256 -0.52 2.36 16.31
CA PHE A 256 0.86 2.13 16.76
C PHE A 256 1.43 3.41 17.37
N ASP A 257 1.89 3.33 18.61
CA ASP A 257 2.58 4.44 19.26
C ASP A 257 4.01 4.60 18.73
N LYS A 258 4.50 5.85 18.66
CA LYS A 258 5.82 6.16 18.09
C LYS A 258 5.98 5.58 16.68
N CYS A 259 5.02 5.85 15.81
CA CYS A 259 4.94 5.39 14.45
C CYS A 259 4.40 6.51 13.56
N GLY A 260 5.05 6.75 12.43
CA GLY A 260 4.62 7.65 11.36
C GLY A 260 3.74 6.95 10.35
N HIS A 261 3.95 7.29 9.07
CA HIS A 261 3.11 6.87 7.94
C HIS A 261 3.38 5.44 7.44
N VAL A 262 4.38 4.74 7.95
CA VAL A 262 4.83 3.44 7.39
C VAL A 262 4.97 2.34 8.46
N PRO A 263 3.86 1.93 9.12
CA PRO A 263 3.88 0.88 10.14
C PRO A 263 4.57 -0.43 9.72
N PRO A 264 4.46 -0.91 8.46
CA PRO A 264 5.17 -2.11 8.03
C PRO A 264 6.69 -2.01 8.17
N ILE A 265 7.22 -0.80 8.18
CA ILE A 265 8.65 -0.50 8.32
C ILE A 265 9.01 -0.17 9.77
N GLU A 266 8.29 0.78 10.38
CA GLU A 266 8.62 1.31 11.71
C GLU A 266 8.18 0.39 12.85
N LYS A 267 7.12 -0.39 12.66
CA LYS A 267 6.50 -1.29 13.65
C LYS A 267 6.26 -2.69 13.08
N THR A 268 7.25 -3.22 12.35
CA THR A 268 7.14 -4.48 11.60
C THR A 268 6.56 -5.63 12.43
N ALA A 269 7.03 -5.83 13.66
CA ALA A 269 6.59 -6.95 14.50
C ALA A 269 5.12 -6.80 14.94
N GLU A 270 4.74 -5.61 15.42
CA GLU A 270 3.38 -5.28 15.85
C GLU A 270 2.43 -5.30 14.66
N PHE A 271 2.86 -4.78 13.50
CA PHE A 271 2.11 -4.85 12.25
C PHE A 271 1.82 -6.31 11.85
N LEU A 272 2.85 -7.16 11.81
CA LEU A 272 2.71 -8.58 11.47
C LEU A 272 1.78 -9.32 12.44
N SER A 273 1.85 -9.01 13.73
CA SER A 273 0.95 -9.59 14.74
C SER A 273 -0.50 -9.23 14.45
N ALA A 274 -0.80 -7.94 14.28
CA ALA A 274 -2.16 -7.46 14.02
C ALA A 274 -2.74 -8.02 12.70
N VAL A 275 -1.95 -7.98 11.61
CA VAL A 275 -2.37 -8.51 10.30
C VAL A 275 -2.59 -10.01 10.37
N THR A 276 -1.68 -10.78 10.98
CA THR A 276 -1.78 -12.24 11.04
C THR A 276 -2.97 -12.68 11.90
N GLU A 277 -3.23 -12.02 13.04
CA GLU A 277 -4.38 -12.27 13.88
C GLU A 277 -5.68 -12.04 13.12
N PHE A 278 -5.81 -10.88 12.47
CA PHE A 278 -7.00 -10.53 11.70
C PHE A 278 -7.21 -11.46 10.51
N LEU A 279 -6.18 -11.69 9.70
CA LEU A 279 -6.28 -12.55 8.52
C LEU A 279 -6.53 -14.02 8.88
N GLY A 280 -6.01 -14.52 10.01
CA GLY A 280 -6.16 -15.90 10.47
C GLY A 280 -7.51 -16.20 11.15
N GLY A 281 -8.19 -15.20 11.70
CA GLY A 281 -9.50 -15.36 12.34
C GLY A 281 -10.59 -15.79 11.35
N ASN A 282 -11.53 -16.65 11.78
CA ASN A 282 -12.70 -17.00 10.97
C ASN A 282 -13.61 -15.77 10.79
N ALA A 283 -14.13 -15.55 9.58
CA ALA A 283 -15.08 -14.47 9.28
C ALA A 283 -16.41 -14.57 10.11
N ALA A 284 -16.66 -15.70 10.76
CA ALA A 284 -17.90 -15.99 11.49
C ALA A 284 -18.01 -15.33 12.89
N THR A 285 -16.99 -14.62 13.37
CA THR A 285 -17.03 -14.00 14.72
C THR A 285 -17.25 -12.48 14.71
N ALA A 286 -17.60 -11.89 13.58
CA ALA A 286 -17.88 -10.45 13.44
C ALA A 286 -19.40 -10.11 13.46
N ALA A 287 -20.25 -11.03 13.91
CA ALA A 287 -21.67 -10.75 14.12
C ALA A 287 -21.91 -10.54 15.63
N TYR A 288 -21.78 -9.27 16.09
CA TYR A 288 -22.51 -8.72 17.24
C TYR A 288 -22.48 -7.20 17.19
#